data_83610e308b9c1154e9a0966f9c0a4642
#
_entry.id   83610e308b9c1154e9a0966f9c0a4642
#
_cell.length_a   1.000
_cell.length_b   1.000
_cell.length_c   1.000
_cell.angle_alpha   90.00
_cell.angle_beta   90.00
_cell.angle_gamma   90.00
#
_symmetry.space_group_name_H-M   'P 1'
#
loop_
_entity.id
_entity.type
_entity.pdbx_description
1 polymer ?
#
loop_
_entity_poly.entity_id
_entity_poly.type
_entity_poly.pdbx_seq_one_letter_code
_entity_poly.pdbx_strand_id
1 'polypeptide(L)'
;VDDIGFSSAPPEAYETFSIARLIVGLLLLIPGAALYIYVQLLPALRTFATSQTSRSVLREGEYLGLENFTRLFDDPAYGQAVGYTALIVVVRLLIVAVIPPLVGTMVGAQGFPGRATNRLLMSALAVLTAPVALIVLYAAFISPVWGTSPSPLTGQPVLSSPDGARGSVLLVDAIITVGIAVVVGGAAFMAVMRGRDVSMSSSRAGIGVWLLGLLLVAASGAATFTVPYLLTGGGPAMNTTTTALSFFNQAFRNLNFGYGSAQAVFLIIPAAFFGLMAGIIIWVFRLRLSFTPAARPAEAAGLLRFLSVPLIVLLGLPALGLFIWGIWLTASAGGFSRLSEVGDTGRLLSNTITAPWLAIWLVQIPLTYLIGMALGFVRPISRAVSNIIFLVFIVLAFIPGIALSISWYTSLTDMGALNSNQAIAFGFVVNVFSLIVFKLFFDGAYERNRVAINAGQAPTDAFLNTTLLPSLGVVLLVGAGLSFASAQNLLWPLIVTNDRALYGFPIQLAAQRGSFGADYPLLTGLAVTFTGLLALIFLPIFALLQVLVVDRLAILAGPPTDDEWAKPKRPLVEQKPTIGY
;
A
#
# COMPACT_ATOMS: atom_id res chain seq x y z
N VAL A 1 26.12 -26.87 -43.03
CA VAL A 1 25.93 -28.21 -42.52
C VAL A 1 25.18 -28.08 -41.22
N ASP A 2 23.98 -28.48 -41.38
CA ASP A 2 22.96 -29.13 -40.58
C ASP A 2 22.14 -28.31 -39.59
N ASP A 3 20.97 -28.02 -40.07
CA ASP A 3 19.70 -27.82 -39.34
C ASP A 3 19.56 -28.84 -38.20
N ILE A 4 19.78 -28.41 -36.98
CA ILE A 4 19.19 -29.04 -35.83
C ILE A 4 17.85 -28.32 -35.66
N GLY A 5 16.81 -28.85 -36.35
CA GLY A 5 15.43 -28.47 -36.17
C GLY A 5 15.03 -28.66 -34.71
N PHE A 6 15.00 -27.57 -33.93
CA PHE A 6 14.25 -27.56 -32.71
C PHE A 6 12.77 -27.69 -33.10
N SER A 7 12.26 -28.91 -32.98
CA SER A 7 10.85 -29.19 -33.00
C SER A 7 10.21 -28.27 -31.96
N SER A 8 9.56 -27.23 -32.43
CA SER A 8 8.65 -26.42 -31.64
C SER A 8 7.50 -27.34 -31.23
N ALA A 9 7.60 -27.97 -30.04
CA ALA A 9 6.46 -28.58 -29.41
C ALA A 9 5.40 -27.46 -29.25
N PRO A 10 4.16 -27.68 -29.67
CA PRO A 10 3.15 -26.65 -29.64
C PRO A 10 2.98 -26.13 -28.20
N PRO A 11 2.82 -24.82 -28.01
CA PRO A 11 2.66 -24.20 -26.68
C PRO A 11 1.43 -24.69 -25.92
N GLU A 12 0.59 -25.50 -26.51
CA GLU A 12 -0.69 -25.98 -25.99
C GLU A 12 -0.61 -27.22 -25.09
N ALA A 13 0.50 -27.95 -25.06
CA ALA A 13 0.59 -29.22 -24.31
C ALA A 13 0.45 -29.07 -22.78
N TYR A 14 0.62 -27.87 -22.23
CA TYR A 14 0.52 -27.60 -20.78
C TYR A 14 -0.81 -26.97 -20.31
N GLU A 15 -1.71 -26.61 -21.21
CA GLU A 15 -3.05 -26.08 -20.88
C GLU A 15 -4.17 -27.14 -20.94
N THR A 16 -3.83 -28.42 -21.09
CA THR A 16 -4.84 -29.47 -21.06
C THR A 16 -5.55 -29.53 -19.71
N PHE A 17 -6.86 -29.47 -19.76
CA PHE A 17 -7.70 -29.64 -18.56
C PHE A 17 -7.39 -30.97 -17.89
N SER A 18 -7.16 -30.92 -16.58
CA SER A 18 -6.97 -32.10 -15.72
C SER A 18 -7.81 -31.96 -14.45
N ILE A 19 -8.53 -33.01 -14.11
CA ILE A 19 -9.33 -33.05 -12.87
C ILE A 19 -8.45 -32.82 -11.64
N ALA A 20 -7.24 -33.42 -11.61
CA ALA A 20 -6.30 -33.22 -10.50
C ALA A 20 -5.90 -31.74 -10.35
N ARG A 21 -5.64 -31.05 -11.48
CA ARG A 21 -5.31 -29.62 -11.51
C ARG A 21 -6.50 -28.77 -11.04
N LEU A 22 -7.73 -29.13 -11.42
CA LEU A 22 -8.94 -28.47 -10.93
C LEU A 22 -9.09 -28.63 -9.42
N ILE A 23 -8.94 -29.86 -8.89
CA ILE A 23 -9.06 -30.14 -7.46
C ILE A 23 -8.01 -29.36 -6.66
N VAL A 24 -6.75 -29.41 -7.06
CA VAL A 24 -5.66 -28.67 -6.39
C VAL A 24 -5.95 -27.16 -6.43
N GLY A 25 -6.33 -26.63 -7.59
CA GLY A 25 -6.66 -25.22 -7.72
C GLY A 25 -7.82 -24.77 -6.84
N LEU A 26 -8.88 -25.58 -6.72
CA LEU A 26 -10.02 -25.31 -5.84
C LEU A 26 -9.61 -25.39 -4.36
N LEU A 27 -8.83 -26.39 -3.95
CA LEU A 27 -8.33 -26.49 -2.57
C LEU A 27 -7.51 -25.28 -2.15
N LEU A 28 -6.72 -24.73 -3.05
CA LEU A 28 -5.95 -23.51 -2.79
C LEU A 28 -6.83 -22.25 -2.78
N LEU A 29 -7.90 -22.23 -3.58
CA LEU A 29 -8.75 -21.06 -3.77
C LEU A 29 -9.82 -20.90 -2.69
N ILE A 30 -10.42 -22.00 -2.23
CA ILE A 30 -11.58 -22.02 -1.31
C ILE A 30 -11.32 -21.22 -0.03
N PRO A 31 -10.21 -21.38 0.71
CA PRO A 31 -10.00 -20.64 1.95
C PRO A 31 -9.96 -19.13 1.74
N GLY A 32 -9.27 -18.70 0.67
CA GLY A 32 -9.21 -17.29 0.30
C GLY A 32 -10.56 -16.76 -0.18
N ALA A 33 -11.30 -17.54 -0.98
CA ALA A 33 -12.64 -17.15 -1.44
C ALA A 33 -13.61 -16.98 -0.26
N ALA A 34 -13.59 -17.91 0.69
CA ALA A 34 -14.42 -17.82 1.90
C ALA A 34 -14.11 -16.53 2.69
N LEU A 35 -12.82 -16.19 2.85
CA LEU A 35 -12.42 -14.95 3.52
C LEU A 35 -12.95 -13.71 2.77
N TYR A 36 -12.76 -13.63 1.45
CA TYR A 36 -13.22 -12.49 0.66
C TYR A 36 -14.74 -12.35 0.64
N ILE A 37 -15.47 -13.46 0.60
CA ILE A 37 -16.94 -13.45 0.72
C ILE A 37 -17.33 -12.90 2.10
N TYR A 38 -16.75 -13.42 3.18
CA TYR A 38 -17.13 -13.04 4.53
C TYR A 38 -16.72 -11.61 4.91
N VAL A 39 -15.50 -11.19 4.52
CA VAL A 39 -14.92 -9.92 4.97
C VAL A 39 -15.20 -8.78 3.98
N GLN A 40 -15.41 -9.05 2.70
CA GLN A 40 -15.59 -8.01 1.68
C GLN A 40 -16.99 -8.03 1.07
N LEU A 41 -17.39 -9.14 0.45
CA LEU A 41 -18.64 -9.19 -0.30
C LEU A 41 -19.87 -9.04 0.59
N LEU A 42 -20.01 -9.85 1.63
CA LEU A 42 -21.17 -9.78 2.53
C LEU A 42 -21.26 -8.42 3.23
N PRO A 43 -20.18 -7.83 3.77
CA PRO A 43 -20.21 -6.48 4.32
C PRO A 43 -20.59 -5.41 3.28
N ALA A 44 -20.13 -5.51 2.04
CA ALA A 44 -20.51 -4.57 0.98
C ALA A 44 -22.02 -4.65 0.69
N LEU A 45 -22.57 -5.86 0.58
CA LEU A 45 -24.01 -6.08 0.38
C LEU A 45 -24.84 -5.58 1.58
N ARG A 46 -24.38 -5.85 2.81
CA ARG A 46 -25.03 -5.33 4.02
C ARG A 46 -24.98 -3.80 4.09
N THR A 47 -23.85 -3.19 3.72
CA THR A 47 -23.72 -1.73 3.64
C THR A 47 -24.73 -1.14 2.66
N PHE A 48 -24.87 -1.78 1.47
CA PHE A 48 -25.90 -1.36 0.50
C PHE A 48 -27.32 -1.53 1.06
N ALA A 49 -27.64 -2.65 1.71
CA ALA A 49 -28.95 -2.85 2.32
C ALA A 49 -29.22 -1.82 3.46
N THR A 50 -28.21 -1.55 4.31
CA THR A 50 -28.35 -0.56 5.40
C THR A 50 -28.52 0.86 4.86
N SER A 51 -27.94 1.20 3.70
CA SER A 51 -28.10 2.52 3.08
C SER A 51 -29.53 2.84 2.67
N GLN A 52 -30.39 1.83 2.56
CA GLN A 52 -31.81 1.98 2.23
C GLN A 52 -32.72 2.06 3.46
N THR A 53 -32.15 2.27 4.64
CA THR A 53 -32.89 2.29 5.91
C THR A 53 -32.58 3.54 6.73
N SER A 54 -33.45 3.85 7.70
CA SER A 54 -33.21 4.89 8.71
C SER A 54 -32.40 4.38 9.92
N ARG A 55 -31.66 3.24 9.77
CA ARG A 55 -30.97 2.55 10.86
C ARG A 55 -29.98 3.46 11.60
N SER A 56 -30.04 3.43 12.91
CA SER A 56 -29.06 4.03 13.82
C SER A 56 -28.45 2.96 14.73
N VAL A 57 -27.46 3.34 15.55
CA VAL A 57 -26.87 2.42 16.55
C VAL A 57 -27.91 1.92 17.54
N LEU A 58 -28.91 2.77 17.86
CA LEU A 58 -29.90 2.52 18.93
C LEU A 58 -31.24 1.98 18.42
N ARG A 59 -31.50 2.01 17.11
CA ARG A 59 -32.81 1.65 16.53
C ARG A 59 -32.63 0.85 15.24
N GLU A 60 -33.40 -0.22 15.11
CA GLU A 60 -33.64 -0.85 13.83
C GLU A 60 -34.36 0.15 12.93
N GLY A 61 -33.86 0.33 11.71
CA GLY A 61 -34.36 1.35 10.80
C GLY A 61 -35.57 0.89 10.00
N GLU A 62 -36.46 1.82 9.68
CA GLU A 62 -37.49 1.64 8.67
C GLU A 62 -36.88 1.67 7.25
N TYR A 63 -37.52 1.02 6.30
CA TYR A 63 -37.08 1.03 4.90
C TYR A 63 -37.41 2.37 4.24
N LEU A 64 -36.39 3.05 3.73
CA LEU A 64 -36.48 4.37 3.08
C LEU A 64 -36.23 4.32 1.57
N GLY A 65 -35.92 3.15 1.01
CA GLY A 65 -35.55 3.05 -0.40
C GLY A 65 -34.30 3.87 -0.73
N LEU A 66 -34.40 4.82 -1.65
CA LEU A 66 -33.27 5.64 -2.11
C LEU A 66 -33.21 7.03 -1.45
N GLU A 67 -34.03 7.32 -0.43
CA GLU A 67 -34.11 8.64 0.22
C GLU A 67 -32.77 9.10 0.79
N ASN A 68 -31.99 8.22 1.40
CA ASN A 68 -30.64 8.56 1.89
C ASN A 68 -29.70 9.01 0.76
N PHE A 69 -29.85 8.47 -0.44
CA PHE A 69 -29.05 8.89 -1.61
C PHE A 69 -29.53 10.24 -2.14
N THR A 70 -30.83 10.48 -2.23
CA THR A 70 -31.37 11.80 -2.60
C THR A 70 -30.85 12.87 -1.64
N ARG A 71 -31.01 12.62 -0.33
CA ARG A 71 -30.46 13.50 0.72
C ARG A 71 -28.96 13.73 0.58
N LEU A 72 -28.20 12.70 0.20
CA LEU A 72 -26.74 12.80 0.02
C LEU A 72 -26.36 13.76 -1.12
N PHE A 73 -27.08 13.71 -2.24
CA PHE A 73 -26.83 14.59 -3.39
C PHE A 73 -27.30 16.03 -3.14
N ASP A 74 -28.29 16.22 -2.28
CA ASP A 74 -28.82 17.52 -1.90
C ASP A 74 -28.03 18.18 -0.75
N ASP A 75 -27.07 17.44 -0.12
CA ASP A 75 -26.28 17.94 1.00
C ASP A 75 -25.05 18.76 0.53
N PRO A 76 -25.06 20.11 0.68
CA PRO A 76 -23.94 20.96 0.25
C PRO A 76 -22.65 20.63 1.01
N ALA A 77 -22.72 20.20 2.28
CA ALA A 77 -21.55 19.86 3.08
C ALA A 77 -20.88 18.58 2.53
N TYR A 78 -21.67 17.59 2.09
CA TYR A 78 -21.14 16.42 1.43
C TYR A 78 -20.55 16.76 0.06
N GLY A 79 -21.19 17.63 -0.71
CA GLY A 79 -20.65 18.15 -1.98
C GLY A 79 -19.27 18.80 -1.81
N GLN A 80 -19.08 19.60 -0.76
CA GLN A 80 -17.77 20.19 -0.40
C GLN A 80 -16.76 19.10 -0.05
N ALA A 81 -17.15 18.08 0.71
CA ALA A 81 -16.26 16.96 1.06
C ALA A 81 -15.83 16.17 -0.17
N VAL A 82 -16.72 15.94 -1.13
CA VAL A 82 -16.40 15.31 -2.44
C VAL A 82 -15.39 16.17 -3.22
N GLY A 83 -15.66 17.48 -3.34
CA GLY A 83 -14.76 18.41 -4.04
C GLY A 83 -13.37 18.48 -3.43
N TYR A 84 -13.28 18.50 -2.11
CA TYR A 84 -11.98 18.51 -1.42
C TYR A 84 -11.24 17.17 -1.55
N THR A 85 -11.96 16.05 -1.47
CA THR A 85 -11.38 14.72 -1.73
C THR A 85 -10.85 14.62 -3.15
N ALA A 86 -11.59 15.12 -4.14
CA ALA A 86 -11.17 15.15 -5.54
C ALA A 86 -9.87 15.95 -5.72
N LEU A 87 -9.73 17.10 -5.03
CA LEU A 87 -8.50 17.89 -5.04
C LEU A 87 -7.30 17.09 -4.48
N ILE A 88 -7.47 16.39 -3.36
CA ILE A 88 -6.44 15.51 -2.79
C ILE A 88 -6.05 14.41 -3.81
N VAL A 89 -7.04 13.77 -4.43
CA VAL A 89 -6.80 12.74 -5.47
C VAL A 89 -5.99 13.31 -6.63
N VAL A 90 -6.34 14.49 -7.13
CA VAL A 90 -5.61 15.15 -8.23
C VAL A 90 -4.16 15.42 -7.83
N VAL A 91 -3.90 15.97 -6.66
CA VAL A 91 -2.52 16.21 -6.17
C VAL A 91 -1.73 14.92 -6.09
N ARG A 92 -2.31 13.86 -5.54
CA ARG A 92 -1.67 12.53 -5.47
C ARG A 92 -1.40 11.94 -6.85
N LEU A 93 -2.34 12.08 -7.79
CA LEU A 93 -2.17 11.61 -9.17
C LEU A 93 -1.00 12.32 -9.86
N LEU A 94 -0.88 13.65 -9.71
CA LEU A 94 0.24 14.41 -10.26
C LEU A 94 1.59 13.95 -9.70
N ILE A 95 1.67 13.71 -8.39
CA ILE A 95 2.88 13.20 -7.73
C ILE A 95 3.26 11.82 -8.28
N VAL A 96 2.29 10.89 -8.33
CA VAL A 96 2.56 9.50 -8.76
C VAL A 96 2.74 9.39 -10.27
N ALA A 97 2.19 10.31 -11.05
CA ALA A 97 2.45 10.35 -12.49
C ALA A 97 3.93 10.65 -12.81
N VAL A 98 4.60 11.47 -11.99
CA VAL A 98 5.94 11.99 -12.28
C VAL A 98 7.04 11.31 -11.46
N ILE A 99 6.88 11.21 -10.14
CA ILE A 99 7.98 10.82 -9.23
C ILE A 99 8.42 9.37 -9.43
N PRO A 100 7.54 8.34 -9.46
CA PRO A 100 7.95 6.96 -9.62
C PRO A 100 8.74 6.67 -10.90
N PRO A 101 8.29 7.09 -12.10
CA PRO A 101 9.06 6.91 -13.32
C PRO A 101 10.42 7.60 -13.25
N LEU A 102 10.46 8.84 -12.73
CA LEU A 102 11.69 9.61 -12.61
C LEU A 102 12.70 8.93 -11.69
N VAL A 103 12.31 8.62 -10.45
CA VAL A 103 13.18 7.97 -9.46
C VAL A 103 13.61 6.58 -9.92
N GLY A 104 12.66 5.77 -10.41
CA GLY A 104 12.93 4.40 -10.84
C GLY A 104 13.91 4.32 -12.01
N THR A 105 13.81 5.25 -12.99
CA THR A 105 14.75 5.33 -14.11
C THR A 105 16.13 5.80 -13.68
N MET A 106 16.21 6.83 -12.83
CA MET A 106 17.48 7.38 -12.33
C MET A 106 18.24 6.36 -11.47
N VAL A 107 17.55 5.68 -10.56
CA VAL A 107 18.17 4.68 -9.67
C VAL A 107 18.48 3.39 -10.42
N GLY A 108 17.58 2.95 -11.31
CA GLY A 108 17.75 1.75 -12.14
C GLY A 108 18.96 1.82 -13.07
N ALA A 109 19.33 3.03 -13.52
CA ALA A 109 20.50 3.27 -14.39
C ALA A 109 21.86 3.21 -13.66
N GLN A 110 21.90 2.99 -12.33
CA GLN A 110 23.14 3.03 -11.55
C GLN A 110 23.79 1.67 -11.39
N GLY A 111 25.12 1.66 -11.15
CA GLY A 111 25.86 0.52 -10.68
C GLY A 111 25.47 0.13 -9.24
N PHE A 112 25.95 -1.02 -8.75
CA PHE A 112 25.58 -1.55 -7.44
C PHE A 112 25.78 -0.57 -6.27
N PRO A 113 26.92 0.15 -6.11
CA PRO A 113 27.11 1.06 -4.97
C PRO A 113 26.08 2.20 -4.96
N GLY A 114 25.83 2.82 -6.12
CA GLY A 114 24.86 3.92 -6.21
C GLY A 114 23.42 3.45 -5.95
N ARG A 115 23.06 2.27 -6.44
CA ARG A 115 21.76 1.66 -6.12
C ARG A 115 21.62 1.36 -4.64
N ALA A 116 22.63 0.80 -3.98
CA ALA A 116 22.61 0.52 -2.55
C ALA A 116 22.40 1.80 -1.72
N THR A 117 23.14 2.87 -2.05
CA THR A 117 22.98 4.18 -1.39
C THR A 117 21.56 4.73 -1.54
N ASN A 118 21.03 4.75 -2.78
CA ASN A 118 19.67 5.23 -3.01
C ASN A 118 18.62 4.40 -2.27
N ARG A 119 18.81 3.10 -2.14
CA ARG A 119 17.89 2.22 -1.42
C ARG A 119 17.89 2.45 0.08
N LEU A 120 19.07 2.70 0.66
CA LEU A 120 19.14 3.10 2.07
C LEU A 120 18.38 4.40 2.29
N LEU A 121 18.55 5.39 1.39
CA LEU A 121 17.79 6.64 1.45
C LEU A 121 16.28 6.42 1.28
N MET A 122 15.85 5.56 0.35
CA MET A 122 14.45 5.20 0.18
C MET A 122 13.89 4.50 1.42
N SER A 123 14.66 3.63 2.07
CA SER A 123 14.26 2.96 3.32
C SER A 123 14.11 3.95 4.47
N ALA A 124 15.02 4.91 4.59
CA ALA A 124 14.92 5.98 5.57
C ALA A 124 13.70 6.88 5.29
N LEU A 125 13.47 7.24 4.02
CA LEU A 125 12.33 8.04 3.61
C LEU A 125 10.99 7.34 3.92
N ALA A 126 10.91 6.02 3.74
CA ALA A 126 9.71 5.27 4.09
C ALA A 126 9.30 5.46 5.56
N VAL A 127 10.28 5.44 6.47
CA VAL A 127 10.03 5.61 7.90
C VAL A 127 9.74 7.07 8.25
N LEU A 128 10.48 8.02 7.68
CA LEU A 128 10.31 9.46 7.97
C LEU A 128 8.98 10.00 7.46
N THR A 129 8.43 9.42 6.38
CA THR A 129 7.12 9.80 5.85
C THR A 129 5.96 8.98 6.42
N ALA A 130 6.20 8.24 7.53
CA ALA A 130 5.16 7.54 8.26
C ALA A 130 4.03 8.51 8.69
N PRO A 131 2.77 8.29 8.24
CA PRO A 131 1.75 9.32 8.27
C PRO A 131 1.45 9.89 9.65
N VAL A 132 1.20 9.02 10.64
CA VAL A 132 0.68 9.46 11.94
C VAL A 132 1.66 10.37 12.68
N ALA A 133 2.93 9.97 12.75
CA ALA A 133 3.96 10.76 13.41
C ALA A 133 4.24 12.07 12.65
N LEU A 134 4.35 12.01 11.32
CA LEU A 134 4.61 13.18 10.48
C LEU A 134 3.51 14.24 10.63
N ILE A 135 2.24 13.85 10.66
CA ILE A 135 1.11 14.75 10.86
C ILE A 135 1.22 15.48 12.20
N VAL A 136 1.56 14.75 13.26
CA VAL A 136 1.70 15.31 14.60
C VAL A 136 2.89 16.27 14.69
N LEU A 137 4.03 15.91 14.11
CA LEU A 137 5.21 16.78 14.06
C LEU A 137 4.93 18.06 13.27
N TYR A 138 4.23 17.95 12.14
CA TYR A 138 3.82 19.12 11.37
C TYR A 138 2.84 20.00 12.14
N ALA A 139 1.82 19.40 12.80
CA ALA A 139 0.86 20.14 13.60
C ALA A 139 1.55 20.93 14.73
N ALA A 140 2.51 20.32 15.40
CA ALA A 140 3.30 20.99 16.43
C ALA A 140 4.17 22.12 15.84
N PHE A 141 4.78 21.90 14.67
CA PHE A 141 5.63 22.88 14.01
C PHE A 141 4.90 24.15 13.62
N ILE A 142 3.65 24.04 13.13
CA ILE A 142 2.84 25.21 12.71
C ILE A 142 1.96 25.78 13.81
N SER A 143 1.91 25.17 15.00
CA SER A 143 1.05 25.62 16.08
C SER A 143 1.62 26.87 16.77
N PRO A 144 0.84 27.93 16.99
CA PRO A 144 1.27 29.11 17.73
C PRO A 144 1.35 28.91 19.25
N VAL A 145 0.89 27.77 19.77
CA VAL A 145 0.77 27.47 21.22
C VAL A 145 2.13 27.22 21.90
N TRP A 146 3.24 27.43 21.20
CA TRP A 146 4.58 27.51 21.75
C TRP A 146 4.78 28.77 22.59
N GLY A 147 3.86 28.94 23.49
CA GLY A 147 4.03 29.79 24.66
C GLY A 147 4.31 31.27 24.44
N THR A 148 4.61 31.79 23.26
CA THR A 148 4.82 33.24 23.07
C THR A 148 5.11 33.69 21.63
N SER A 149 5.30 32.80 20.68
CA SER A 149 5.69 33.23 19.33
C SER A 149 4.71 32.80 18.27
N PRO A 150 4.40 33.69 17.30
CA PRO A 150 3.64 33.33 16.10
C PRO A 150 4.34 32.21 15.33
N SER A 151 3.59 31.44 14.54
CA SER A 151 4.13 30.42 13.65
C SER A 151 5.39 30.97 12.94
N PRO A 152 6.52 30.26 12.94
CA PRO A 152 7.74 30.75 12.31
C PRO A 152 7.58 31.07 10.82
N LEU A 153 6.52 30.58 10.18
CA LEU A 153 6.26 30.79 8.75
C LEU A 153 5.25 31.88 8.44
N THR A 154 4.24 32.15 9.27
CA THR A 154 3.10 32.97 8.87
C THR A 154 2.66 34.01 9.91
N GLY A 155 3.17 33.98 11.13
CA GLY A 155 2.75 34.89 12.19
C GLY A 155 1.29 34.74 12.68
N GLN A 156 0.48 33.86 12.06
CA GLN A 156 -0.92 33.62 12.40
C GLN A 156 -1.22 32.13 12.60
N PRO A 157 -2.29 31.78 13.32
CA PRO A 157 -2.70 30.40 13.52
C PRO A 157 -3.16 29.81 12.18
N VAL A 158 -2.26 29.13 11.47
CA VAL A 158 -2.50 28.60 10.11
C VAL A 158 -3.73 27.67 10.07
N LEU A 159 -3.90 26.81 11.09
CA LEU A 159 -4.99 25.83 11.11
C LEU A 159 -6.36 26.43 11.49
N SER A 160 -6.41 27.68 11.96
CA SER A 160 -7.67 28.36 12.29
C SER A 160 -8.32 29.06 11.08
N SER A 161 -7.56 29.29 10.00
CA SER A 161 -8.12 29.83 8.76
C SER A 161 -8.50 28.69 7.80
N PRO A 162 -9.61 28.81 7.05
CA PRO A 162 -10.04 27.82 6.07
C PRO A 162 -8.97 27.45 5.04
N ASP A 163 -8.33 28.46 4.44
CA ASP A 163 -7.32 28.26 3.39
C ASP A 163 -6.02 27.69 3.96
N GLY A 164 -5.59 28.15 5.13
CA GLY A 164 -4.42 27.63 5.82
C GLY A 164 -4.59 26.17 6.22
N ALA A 165 -5.74 25.80 6.73
CA ALA A 165 -6.07 24.42 7.08
C ALA A 165 -6.10 23.52 5.84
N ARG A 166 -6.75 23.95 4.73
CA ARG A 166 -6.77 23.20 3.47
C ARG A 166 -5.38 23.04 2.90
N GLY A 167 -4.59 24.11 2.85
CA GLY A 167 -3.21 24.07 2.37
C GLY A 167 -2.33 23.16 3.21
N SER A 168 -2.48 23.17 4.53
CA SER A 168 -1.73 22.31 5.45
C SER A 168 -2.05 20.83 5.26
N VAL A 169 -3.33 20.46 5.13
CA VAL A 169 -3.73 19.07 4.86
C VAL A 169 -3.16 18.61 3.51
N LEU A 170 -3.26 19.43 2.46
CA LEU A 170 -2.71 19.11 1.14
C LEU A 170 -1.18 18.95 1.17
N LEU A 171 -0.47 19.82 1.89
CA LEU A 171 0.99 19.75 2.00
C LEU A 171 1.45 18.49 2.71
N VAL A 172 0.86 18.18 3.85
CA VAL A 172 1.22 16.97 4.62
C VAL A 172 0.88 15.71 3.82
N ASP A 173 -0.29 15.69 3.19
CA ASP A 173 -0.71 14.58 2.33
C ASP A 173 0.23 14.40 1.13
N ALA A 174 0.69 15.51 0.53
CA ALA A 174 1.68 15.50 -0.55
C ALA A 174 3.02 14.93 -0.08
N ILE A 175 3.55 15.34 1.08
CA ILE A 175 4.81 14.81 1.64
C ILE A 175 4.71 13.29 1.85
N ILE A 176 3.62 12.81 2.43
CA ILE A 176 3.36 11.37 2.62
C ILE A 176 3.30 10.66 1.27
N THR A 177 2.58 11.24 0.31
CA THR A 177 2.43 10.66 -1.05
C THR A 177 3.76 10.62 -1.78
N VAL A 178 4.61 11.64 -1.66
CA VAL A 178 5.98 11.65 -2.19
C VAL A 178 6.80 10.50 -1.62
N GLY A 179 6.73 10.28 -0.30
CA GLY A 179 7.41 9.15 0.34
C GLY A 179 6.99 7.80 -0.26
N ILE A 180 5.70 7.55 -0.38
CA ILE A 180 5.15 6.33 -0.99
C ILE A 180 5.55 6.22 -2.47
N ALA A 181 5.46 7.32 -3.22
CA ALA A 181 5.81 7.36 -4.63
C ALA A 181 7.30 7.05 -4.88
N VAL A 182 8.20 7.58 -4.06
CA VAL A 182 9.64 7.28 -4.14
C VAL A 182 9.92 5.83 -3.76
N VAL A 183 9.38 5.35 -2.64
CA VAL A 183 9.72 4.03 -2.08
C VAL A 183 9.07 2.91 -2.86
N VAL A 184 7.74 2.90 -2.95
CA VAL A 184 6.99 1.80 -3.59
C VAL A 184 6.98 1.96 -5.10
N GLY A 185 6.63 3.15 -5.58
CA GLY A 185 6.55 3.44 -7.00
C GLY A 185 7.93 3.40 -7.66
N GLY A 186 8.95 4.01 -7.04
CA GLY A 186 10.34 3.95 -7.51
C GLY A 186 10.88 2.53 -7.58
N ALA A 187 10.60 1.68 -6.57
CA ALA A 187 10.98 0.26 -6.59
C ALA A 187 10.30 -0.51 -7.75
N ALA A 188 9.01 -0.25 -8.00
CA ALA A 188 8.28 -0.86 -9.11
C ALA A 188 8.86 -0.47 -10.47
N PHE A 189 9.20 0.81 -10.68
CA PHE A 189 9.83 1.28 -11.91
C PHE A 189 11.28 0.79 -12.07
N MET A 190 12.04 0.65 -10.99
CA MET A 190 13.33 -0.05 -11.04
C MET A 190 13.18 -1.50 -11.53
N ALA A 191 12.15 -2.19 -11.08
CA ALA A 191 11.85 -3.55 -11.54
C ALA A 191 11.43 -3.59 -13.03
N VAL A 192 10.72 -2.56 -13.52
CA VAL A 192 10.41 -2.39 -14.94
C VAL A 192 11.70 -2.19 -15.77
N MET A 193 12.61 -1.32 -15.29
CA MET A 193 13.88 -1.08 -16.00
C MET A 193 14.72 -2.36 -16.12
N ARG A 194 14.69 -3.22 -15.09
CA ARG A 194 15.33 -4.54 -15.18
C ARG A 194 14.65 -5.49 -16.15
N GLY A 195 13.33 -5.44 -16.22
CA GLY A 195 12.59 -6.18 -17.23
C GLY A 195 13.02 -5.83 -18.66
N ARG A 196 13.46 -4.58 -18.87
CA ARG A 196 14.00 -4.09 -20.14
C ARG A 196 15.28 -4.82 -20.58
N ASP A 197 16.14 -5.13 -19.63
CA ASP A 197 17.41 -5.82 -19.94
C ASP A 197 17.20 -7.28 -20.36
N VAL A 198 16.02 -7.82 -20.07
CA VAL A 198 15.66 -9.23 -20.33
C VAL A 198 14.72 -9.36 -21.52
N SER A 199 13.86 -8.37 -21.79
CA SER A 199 12.81 -8.44 -22.80
C SER A 199 12.58 -7.09 -23.46
N MET A 200 12.37 -7.08 -24.77
CA MET A 200 12.08 -5.86 -25.57
C MET A 200 10.74 -5.18 -25.21
N SER A 201 9.97 -5.70 -24.26
CA SER A 201 8.60 -5.22 -23.92
C SER A 201 8.53 -4.17 -22.80
N SER A 202 9.62 -3.47 -22.52
CA SER A 202 9.71 -2.56 -21.35
C SER A 202 8.71 -1.39 -21.36
N SER A 203 8.38 -0.85 -22.53
CA SER A 203 7.41 0.25 -22.62
C SER A 203 6.01 -0.18 -22.17
N ARG A 204 5.57 -1.38 -22.54
CA ARG A 204 4.28 -1.94 -22.10
C ARG A 204 4.26 -2.18 -20.59
N ALA A 205 5.33 -2.76 -20.03
CA ALA A 205 5.44 -2.96 -18.58
C ALA A 205 5.42 -1.62 -17.84
N GLY A 206 6.15 -0.62 -18.33
CA GLY A 206 6.17 0.73 -17.76
C GLY A 206 4.79 1.39 -17.74
N ILE A 207 4.07 1.37 -18.86
CA ILE A 207 2.71 1.91 -18.97
C ILE A 207 1.75 1.15 -18.04
N GLY A 208 1.81 -0.18 -18.02
CA GLY A 208 0.94 -0.99 -17.16
C GLY A 208 1.17 -0.70 -15.67
N VAL A 209 2.42 -0.63 -15.21
CA VAL A 209 2.77 -0.29 -13.82
C VAL A 209 2.38 1.15 -13.50
N TRP A 210 2.58 2.08 -14.42
CA TRP A 210 2.18 3.48 -14.25
C TRP A 210 0.68 3.63 -14.05
N LEU A 211 -0.13 3.00 -14.93
CA LEU A 211 -1.59 3.01 -14.82
C LEU A 211 -2.08 2.35 -13.53
N LEU A 212 -1.49 1.21 -13.12
CA LEU A 212 -1.80 0.57 -11.84
C LEU A 212 -1.48 1.48 -10.65
N GLY A 213 -0.34 2.16 -10.68
CA GLY A 213 0.04 3.12 -9.64
C GLY A 213 -0.98 4.28 -9.53
N LEU A 214 -1.44 4.81 -10.66
CA LEU A 214 -2.46 5.86 -10.68
C LEU A 214 -3.80 5.38 -10.10
N LEU A 215 -4.26 4.16 -10.46
CA LEU A 215 -5.51 3.61 -9.93
C LEU A 215 -5.42 3.34 -8.42
N LEU A 216 -4.31 2.77 -7.93
CA LEU A 216 -4.09 2.52 -6.52
C LEU A 216 -4.09 3.82 -5.71
N VAL A 217 -3.43 4.86 -6.23
CA VAL A 217 -3.36 6.15 -5.54
C VAL A 217 -4.68 6.91 -5.60
N ALA A 218 -5.44 6.80 -6.69
CA ALA A 218 -6.79 7.35 -6.77
C ALA A 218 -7.74 6.70 -5.75
N ALA A 219 -7.72 5.37 -5.66
CA ALA A 219 -8.53 4.63 -4.69
C ALA A 219 -8.16 4.99 -3.24
N SER A 220 -6.85 5.05 -2.92
CA SER A 220 -6.39 5.44 -1.59
C SER A 220 -6.70 6.90 -1.26
N GLY A 221 -6.65 7.79 -2.26
CA GLY A 221 -7.00 9.20 -2.13
C GLY A 221 -8.48 9.41 -1.84
N ALA A 222 -9.37 8.68 -2.53
CA ALA A 222 -10.81 8.71 -2.26
C ALA A 222 -11.17 8.28 -0.83
N ALA A 223 -10.36 7.41 -0.21
CA ALA A 223 -10.54 6.93 1.15
C ALA A 223 -9.68 7.68 2.20
N THR A 224 -9.17 8.88 1.87
CA THR A 224 -8.30 9.64 2.77
C THR A 224 -9.02 10.09 4.04
N PHE A 225 -8.53 9.62 5.19
CA PHE A 225 -9.09 9.88 6.51
C PHE A 225 -8.05 10.45 7.49
N THR A 226 -6.89 9.82 7.63
CA THR A 226 -5.95 10.06 8.74
C THR A 226 -5.41 11.48 8.77
N VAL A 227 -5.04 12.07 7.62
CA VAL A 227 -4.48 13.42 7.57
C VAL A 227 -5.52 14.48 7.98
N PRO A 228 -6.71 14.58 7.35
CA PRO A 228 -7.70 15.57 7.78
C PRO A 228 -8.21 15.31 9.19
N TYR A 229 -8.36 14.07 9.63
CA TYR A 229 -8.79 13.75 10.99
C TYR A 229 -7.78 14.21 12.04
N LEU A 230 -6.50 13.81 11.91
CA LEU A 230 -5.47 14.16 12.88
C LEU A 230 -5.06 15.63 12.80
N LEU A 231 -5.01 16.25 11.64
CA LEU A 231 -4.49 17.61 11.50
C LEU A 231 -5.51 18.68 11.86
N THR A 232 -6.75 18.52 11.46
CA THR A 232 -7.80 19.57 11.58
C THR A 232 -9.12 19.10 12.17
N GLY A 233 -9.34 17.77 12.26
CA GLY A 233 -10.65 17.21 12.63
C GLY A 233 -11.76 17.50 11.60
N GLY A 234 -11.38 17.94 10.38
CA GLY A 234 -12.29 18.39 9.33
C GLY A 234 -12.56 19.91 9.31
N GLY A 235 -12.07 20.64 10.35
CA GLY A 235 -12.27 22.09 10.47
C GLY A 235 -11.21 22.96 9.78
N PRO A 236 -11.32 24.30 9.91
CA PRO A 236 -12.48 25.02 10.39
C PRO A 236 -13.68 24.96 9.42
N ALA A 237 -14.89 25.14 9.90
CA ALA A 237 -16.12 25.17 9.10
C ALA A 237 -16.25 24.00 8.08
N MET A 238 -15.79 22.80 8.43
CA MET A 238 -15.80 21.57 7.62
C MET A 238 -14.96 21.65 6.31
N ASN A 239 -14.15 22.69 6.11
CA ASN A 239 -13.41 22.94 4.87
C ASN A 239 -12.34 21.90 4.53
N THR A 240 -11.91 21.07 5.48
CA THR A 240 -10.95 19.98 5.28
C THR A 240 -11.59 18.59 5.46
N THR A 241 -12.92 18.55 5.51
CA THR A 241 -13.66 17.29 5.58
C THR A 241 -13.56 16.57 4.24
N THR A 242 -13.07 15.33 4.27
CA THR A 242 -13.07 14.41 3.11
C THR A 242 -14.32 13.53 3.14
N THR A 243 -14.62 12.86 2.02
CA THR A 243 -15.71 11.88 1.95
C THR A 243 -15.61 10.80 3.03
N ALA A 244 -14.40 10.29 3.27
CA ALA A 244 -14.14 9.31 4.31
C ALA A 244 -14.34 9.87 5.73
N LEU A 245 -13.93 11.12 5.97
CA LEU A 245 -14.15 11.78 7.27
C LEU A 245 -15.61 12.14 7.47
N SER A 246 -16.32 12.57 6.42
CA SER A 246 -17.77 12.80 6.46
C SER A 246 -18.52 11.52 6.84
N PHE A 247 -18.19 10.42 6.17
CA PHE A 247 -18.71 9.09 6.50
C PHE A 247 -18.49 8.74 7.99
N PHE A 248 -17.24 8.87 8.48
CA PHE A 248 -16.91 8.57 9.86
C PHE A 248 -17.71 9.42 10.85
N ASN A 249 -17.86 10.71 10.57
CA ASN A 249 -18.65 11.61 11.41
C ASN A 249 -20.13 11.19 11.43
N GLN A 250 -20.72 10.86 10.28
CA GLN A 250 -22.12 10.44 10.22
C GLN A 250 -22.34 9.07 10.89
N ALA A 251 -21.48 8.10 10.60
CA ALA A 251 -21.62 6.75 11.11
C ALA A 251 -21.31 6.62 12.61
N PHE A 252 -20.15 7.15 13.06
CA PHE A 252 -19.60 6.83 14.38
C PHE A 252 -19.66 7.99 15.39
N ARG A 253 -19.84 9.24 14.95
CA ARG A 253 -20.08 10.39 15.84
C ARG A 253 -21.56 10.71 15.96
N ASN A 254 -22.27 10.77 14.83
CA ASN A 254 -23.71 11.07 14.79
C ASN A 254 -24.57 9.79 14.92
N LEU A 255 -23.96 8.62 14.94
CA LEU A 255 -24.58 7.29 15.11
C LEU A 255 -25.67 7.00 14.05
N ASN A 256 -25.59 7.62 12.88
CA ASN A 256 -26.54 7.46 11.79
C ASN A 256 -26.01 6.46 10.75
N PHE A 257 -26.28 5.18 10.95
CA PHE A 257 -25.77 4.11 10.10
C PHE A 257 -26.42 4.10 8.71
N GLY A 258 -27.71 4.42 8.59
CA GLY A 258 -28.39 4.43 7.30
C GLY A 258 -27.79 5.45 6.33
N TYR A 259 -27.72 6.72 6.75
CA TYR A 259 -27.13 7.79 5.94
C TYR A 259 -25.61 7.61 5.76
N GLY A 260 -24.89 7.18 6.82
CA GLY A 260 -23.47 6.82 6.71
C GLY A 260 -23.24 5.69 5.69
N SER A 261 -24.10 4.68 5.64
CA SER A 261 -24.01 3.61 4.64
C SER A 261 -24.24 4.10 3.22
N ALA A 262 -25.08 5.11 2.99
CA ALA A 262 -25.22 5.74 1.67
C ALA A 262 -23.91 6.43 1.23
N GLN A 263 -23.24 7.14 2.15
CA GLN A 263 -21.88 7.69 1.90
C GLN A 263 -20.86 6.59 1.64
N ALA A 264 -20.93 5.46 2.35
CA ALA A 264 -20.04 4.31 2.14
C ALA A 264 -20.23 3.68 0.76
N VAL A 265 -21.46 3.53 0.28
CA VAL A 265 -21.75 3.04 -1.09
C VAL A 265 -21.13 3.96 -2.13
N PHE A 266 -21.14 5.27 -1.90
CA PHE A 266 -20.48 6.25 -2.78
C PHE A 266 -18.94 6.11 -2.77
N LEU A 267 -18.33 5.49 -1.75
CA LEU A 267 -16.91 5.11 -1.75
C LEU A 267 -16.68 3.74 -2.40
N ILE A 268 -17.61 2.80 -2.27
CA ILE A 268 -17.50 1.44 -2.82
C ILE A 268 -17.51 1.46 -4.36
N ILE A 269 -18.41 2.22 -4.98
CA ILE A 269 -18.60 2.22 -6.44
C ILE A 269 -17.32 2.62 -7.19
N PRO A 270 -16.69 3.80 -6.93
CA PRO A 270 -15.46 4.16 -7.63
C PRO A 270 -14.29 3.22 -7.28
N ALA A 271 -14.21 2.71 -6.05
CA ALA A 271 -13.19 1.74 -5.67
C ALA A 271 -13.32 0.43 -6.46
N ALA A 272 -14.54 -0.11 -6.60
CA ALA A 272 -14.82 -1.29 -7.42
C ALA A 272 -14.48 -1.05 -8.89
N PHE A 273 -14.78 0.12 -9.43
CA PHE A 273 -14.41 0.52 -10.79
C PHE A 273 -12.88 0.56 -10.96
N PHE A 274 -12.15 1.17 -10.03
CA PHE A 274 -10.69 1.18 -10.07
C PHE A 274 -10.11 -0.23 -9.97
N GLY A 275 -10.69 -1.10 -9.15
CA GLY A 275 -10.33 -2.51 -9.04
C GLY A 275 -10.52 -3.26 -10.34
N LEU A 276 -11.67 -3.06 -11.01
CA LEU A 276 -11.96 -3.65 -12.31
C LEU A 276 -10.93 -3.19 -13.36
N MET A 277 -10.65 -1.89 -13.43
CA MET A 277 -9.66 -1.34 -14.36
C MET A 277 -8.25 -1.89 -14.08
N ALA A 278 -7.86 -1.98 -12.81
CA ALA A 278 -6.57 -2.56 -12.41
C ALA A 278 -6.44 -4.02 -12.86
N GLY A 279 -7.48 -4.83 -12.67
CA GLY A 279 -7.52 -6.21 -13.12
C GLY A 279 -7.45 -6.34 -14.65
N ILE A 280 -8.17 -5.49 -15.38
CA ILE A 280 -8.11 -5.43 -16.85
C ILE A 280 -6.69 -5.05 -17.32
N ILE A 281 -6.04 -4.06 -16.68
CA ILE A 281 -4.67 -3.67 -17.01
C ILE A 281 -3.72 -4.85 -16.81
N ILE A 282 -3.79 -5.54 -15.67
CA ILE A 282 -2.94 -6.72 -15.40
C ILE A 282 -3.15 -7.78 -16.48
N TRP A 283 -4.40 -8.04 -16.87
CA TRP A 283 -4.74 -9.04 -17.87
C TRP A 283 -4.29 -8.65 -19.28
N VAL A 284 -4.63 -7.45 -19.75
CA VAL A 284 -4.35 -6.97 -21.12
C VAL A 284 -2.83 -6.80 -21.34
N PHE A 285 -2.15 -6.19 -20.40
CA PHE A 285 -0.69 -6.02 -20.48
C PHE A 285 0.08 -7.31 -20.16
N ARG A 286 -0.60 -8.34 -19.65
CA ARG A 286 0.01 -9.60 -19.19
C ARG A 286 1.19 -9.34 -18.26
N LEU A 287 0.97 -8.49 -17.27
CA LEU A 287 1.99 -8.14 -16.30
C LEU A 287 2.37 -9.35 -15.47
N ARG A 288 3.67 -9.52 -15.24
CA ARG A 288 4.23 -10.58 -14.40
C ARG A 288 5.48 -10.12 -13.67
N LEU A 289 5.67 -10.64 -12.47
CA LEU A 289 6.84 -10.37 -11.65
C LEU A 289 7.79 -11.58 -11.71
N SER A 290 9.06 -11.32 -11.93
CA SER A 290 10.06 -12.37 -12.05
C SER A 290 11.35 -12.02 -11.31
N PHE A 291 12.13 -13.04 -10.96
CA PHE A 291 13.49 -12.86 -10.47
C PHE A 291 14.49 -12.99 -11.62
N THR A 292 15.36 -11.99 -11.75
CA THR A 292 16.46 -12.03 -12.73
C THR A 292 17.76 -12.43 -12.04
N PRO A 293 18.66 -13.15 -12.73
CA PRO A 293 20.04 -13.28 -12.28
C PRO A 293 20.68 -11.89 -12.18
N ALA A 294 21.73 -11.78 -11.38
CA ALA A 294 22.36 -10.51 -10.98
C ALA A 294 22.39 -9.43 -12.07
N ALA A 295 22.07 -8.21 -11.67
CA ALA A 295 22.00 -7.04 -12.53
C ALA A 295 23.32 -6.86 -13.34
N ARG A 296 23.18 -6.59 -14.65
CA ARG A 296 24.29 -6.15 -15.48
C ARG A 296 24.91 -4.86 -14.91
N PRO A 297 26.23 -4.66 -15.05
CA PRO A 297 26.81 -3.36 -14.78
C PRO A 297 26.09 -2.32 -15.67
N ALA A 298 25.60 -1.24 -15.05
CA ALA A 298 24.93 -0.19 -15.78
C ALA A 298 25.88 0.41 -16.81
N GLU A 299 25.46 0.42 -18.07
CA GLU A 299 26.05 1.30 -19.07
C GLU A 299 25.87 2.75 -18.62
N ALA A 300 26.89 3.57 -18.79
CA ALA A 300 27.00 4.92 -18.26
C ALA A 300 25.79 5.80 -18.64
N ALA A 301 24.81 5.86 -17.80
CA ALA A 301 23.73 6.83 -17.90
C ALA A 301 24.24 8.19 -17.40
N GLY A 302 24.85 8.99 -18.24
CA GLY A 302 25.26 10.37 -18.09
C GLY A 302 25.01 11.09 -16.74
N LEU A 303 24.73 12.38 -16.80
CA LEU A 303 24.45 13.25 -15.63
C LEU A 303 23.31 12.75 -14.72
N LEU A 304 22.28 12.10 -15.28
CA LEU A 304 21.11 11.63 -14.53
C LEU A 304 21.47 10.67 -13.38
N ARG A 305 22.53 9.90 -13.51
CA ARG A 305 23.03 9.01 -12.46
C ARG A 305 23.44 9.77 -11.19
N PHE A 306 24.02 10.96 -11.31
CA PHE A 306 24.47 11.75 -10.16
C PHE A 306 23.33 12.50 -9.47
N LEU A 307 22.23 12.73 -10.18
CA LEU A 307 21.08 13.50 -9.66
C LEU A 307 20.12 12.69 -8.80
N SER A 308 20.20 11.35 -8.79
CA SER A 308 19.25 10.53 -8.04
C SER A 308 19.36 10.69 -6.53
N VAL A 309 20.59 10.70 -5.98
CA VAL A 309 20.82 10.92 -4.55
C VAL A 309 20.35 12.31 -4.12
N PRO A 310 20.78 13.41 -4.76
CA PRO A 310 20.26 14.75 -4.47
C PRO A 310 18.74 14.84 -4.57
N LEU A 311 18.13 14.21 -5.57
CA LEU A 311 16.68 14.23 -5.73
C LEU A 311 15.96 13.55 -4.56
N ILE A 312 16.37 12.33 -4.18
CA ILE A 312 15.74 11.60 -3.07
C ILE A 312 15.93 12.36 -1.75
N VAL A 313 17.12 12.92 -1.53
CA VAL A 313 17.39 13.77 -0.37
C VAL A 313 16.49 15.00 -0.37
N LEU A 314 16.40 15.72 -1.49
CA LEU A 314 15.54 16.91 -1.63
C LEU A 314 14.07 16.58 -1.35
N LEU A 315 13.58 15.47 -1.89
CA LEU A 315 12.21 15.02 -1.66
C LEU A 315 11.96 14.60 -0.19
N GLY A 316 13.00 14.15 0.51
CA GLY A 316 12.94 13.77 1.92
C GLY A 316 13.18 14.91 2.92
N LEU A 317 13.73 16.05 2.47
CA LEU A 317 14.08 17.16 3.37
C LEU A 317 12.94 17.65 4.26
N PRO A 318 11.69 17.81 3.77
CA PRO A 318 10.60 18.27 4.62
C PRO A 318 10.33 17.32 5.80
N ALA A 319 10.27 16.01 5.54
CA ALA A 319 10.03 15.01 6.59
C ALA A 319 11.23 14.91 7.56
N LEU A 320 12.45 14.93 7.04
CA LEU A 320 13.67 14.90 7.86
C LEU A 320 13.78 16.17 8.72
N GLY A 321 13.48 17.32 8.15
CA GLY A 321 13.50 18.60 8.88
C GLY A 321 12.51 18.61 10.03
N LEU A 322 11.28 18.16 9.80
CA LEU A 322 10.26 18.02 10.85
C LEU A 322 10.68 17.02 11.95
N PHE A 323 11.31 15.91 11.56
CA PHE A 323 11.78 14.92 12.52
C PHE A 323 12.93 15.46 13.40
N ILE A 324 13.93 16.10 12.80
CA ILE A 324 15.05 16.72 13.54
C ILE A 324 14.53 17.84 14.45
N TRP A 325 13.65 18.68 13.94
CA TRP A 325 13.01 19.73 14.74
C TRP A 325 12.21 19.13 15.91
N GLY A 326 11.46 18.05 15.67
CA GLY A 326 10.72 17.34 16.71
C GLY A 326 11.63 16.78 17.82
N ILE A 327 12.80 16.23 17.46
CA ILE A 327 13.82 15.79 18.44
C ILE A 327 14.31 16.98 19.26
N TRP A 328 14.73 18.07 18.59
CA TRP A 328 15.21 19.27 19.26
C TRP A 328 14.17 19.82 20.24
N LEU A 329 12.95 19.92 19.80
CA LEU A 329 11.83 20.39 20.58
C LEU A 329 11.61 19.53 21.83
N THR A 330 11.45 18.23 21.63
CA THR A 330 11.22 17.27 22.71
C THR A 330 12.34 17.32 23.73
N ALA A 331 13.59 17.41 23.28
CA ALA A 331 14.75 17.49 24.16
C ALA A 331 14.81 18.81 24.95
N SER A 332 14.57 19.94 24.28
CA SER A 332 14.65 21.27 24.90
C SER A 332 13.56 21.53 25.95
N ALA A 333 12.38 20.94 25.74
CA ALA A 333 11.21 21.11 26.62
C ALA A 333 10.98 19.95 27.59
N GLY A 334 11.91 19.00 27.71
CA GLY A 334 11.83 17.87 28.63
C GLY A 334 10.75 16.84 28.27
N GLY A 335 10.29 16.80 27.00
CA GLY A 335 9.22 15.90 26.57
C GLY A 335 9.56 14.42 26.69
N PHE A 336 10.83 14.03 26.54
CA PHE A 336 11.24 12.63 26.71
C PHE A 336 11.12 12.12 28.15
N SER A 337 11.42 12.96 29.15
CA SER A 337 11.29 12.56 30.56
C SER A 337 9.84 12.38 31.00
N ARG A 338 8.91 12.95 30.24
CA ARG A 338 7.47 12.94 30.54
C ARG A 338 6.70 11.86 29.77
N LEU A 339 7.38 11.04 28.97
CA LEU A 339 6.70 9.97 28.20
C LEU A 339 5.96 8.97 29.10
N SER A 340 6.44 8.76 30.34
CA SER A 340 5.76 7.91 31.32
C SER A 340 4.37 8.42 31.73
N GLU A 341 4.08 9.72 31.57
CA GLU A 341 2.75 10.30 31.84
C GLU A 341 1.69 9.80 30.84
N VAL A 342 2.12 9.42 29.63
CA VAL A 342 1.23 8.91 28.57
C VAL A 342 0.95 7.41 28.72
N GLY A 343 1.80 6.72 29.48
CA GLY A 343 1.75 5.28 29.72
C GLY A 343 3.02 4.56 29.32
N ASP A 344 2.99 3.24 29.44
CA ASP A 344 4.12 2.39 29.05
C ASP A 344 4.27 2.35 27.52
N THR A 345 5.39 2.87 27.00
CA THR A 345 5.72 2.88 25.57
C THR A 345 5.87 1.47 24.99
N GLY A 346 6.31 0.50 25.80
CA GLY A 346 6.37 -0.91 25.39
C GLY A 346 4.98 -1.50 25.15
N ARG A 347 4.01 -1.18 26.00
CA ARG A 347 2.60 -1.56 25.81
C ARG A 347 2.01 -0.89 24.58
N LEU A 348 2.26 0.41 24.37
CA LEU A 348 1.79 1.12 23.18
C LEU A 348 2.34 0.48 21.90
N LEU A 349 3.61 0.11 21.88
CA LEU A 349 4.22 -0.59 20.75
C LEU A 349 3.59 -1.97 20.55
N SER A 350 3.48 -2.77 21.61
CA SER A 350 2.86 -4.09 21.56
C SER A 350 1.44 -4.03 20.99
N ASN A 351 0.61 -3.09 21.48
CA ASN A 351 -0.76 -2.91 20.97
C ASN A 351 -0.79 -2.45 19.51
N THR A 352 0.22 -1.70 19.07
CA THR A 352 0.32 -1.23 17.68
C THR A 352 0.63 -2.37 16.71
N ILE A 353 1.46 -3.35 17.12
CA ILE A 353 2.02 -4.36 16.22
C ILE A 353 1.38 -5.74 16.38
N THR A 354 1.07 -6.19 17.59
CA THR A 354 0.76 -7.61 17.85
C THR A 354 -0.46 -8.08 17.08
N ALA A 355 -1.63 -7.47 17.30
CA ALA A 355 -2.86 -7.91 16.66
C ALA A 355 -2.84 -7.73 15.12
N PRO A 356 -2.41 -6.56 14.56
CA PRO A 356 -2.27 -6.40 13.12
C PRO A 356 -1.28 -7.37 12.47
N TRP A 357 -0.12 -7.60 13.10
CA TRP A 357 0.90 -8.49 12.51
C TRP A 357 0.46 -9.94 12.52
N LEU A 358 -0.17 -10.41 13.60
CA LEU A 358 -0.76 -11.76 13.62
C LEU A 358 -1.79 -11.94 12.50
N ALA A 359 -2.67 -10.96 12.27
CA ALA A 359 -3.63 -11.03 11.17
C ALA A 359 -2.93 -11.06 9.79
N ILE A 360 -1.91 -10.23 9.60
CA ILE A 360 -1.16 -10.16 8.34
C ILE A 360 -0.41 -11.47 8.08
N TRP A 361 0.39 -11.94 9.04
CA TRP A 361 1.28 -13.07 8.83
C TRP A 361 0.60 -14.43 8.88
N LEU A 362 -0.46 -14.60 9.69
CA LEU A 362 -1.15 -15.89 9.87
C LEU A 362 -2.39 -16.03 8.98
N VAL A 363 -2.99 -14.93 8.54
CA VAL A 363 -4.24 -14.98 7.75
C VAL A 363 -4.06 -14.34 6.37
N GLN A 364 -3.74 -13.05 6.31
CA GLN A 364 -3.75 -12.30 5.06
C GLN A 364 -2.72 -12.83 4.05
N ILE A 365 -1.46 -12.96 4.45
CA ILE A 365 -0.38 -13.42 3.56
C ILE A 365 -0.62 -14.86 3.09
N PRO A 366 -0.86 -15.85 3.97
CA PRO A 366 -1.13 -17.21 3.53
C PRO A 366 -2.29 -17.30 2.56
N LEU A 367 -3.41 -16.65 2.83
CA LEU A 367 -4.59 -16.74 1.99
C LEU A 367 -4.41 -16.03 0.65
N THR A 368 -3.80 -14.84 0.61
CA THR A 368 -3.50 -14.15 -0.67
C THR A 368 -2.41 -14.87 -1.47
N TYR A 369 -1.45 -15.52 -0.80
CA TYR A 369 -0.46 -16.40 -1.42
C TYR A 369 -1.14 -17.59 -2.11
N LEU A 370 -2.07 -18.27 -1.41
CA LEU A 370 -2.82 -19.40 -1.98
C LEU A 370 -3.69 -18.98 -3.17
N ILE A 371 -4.38 -17.82 -3.09
CA ILE A 371 -5.13 -17.25 -4.22
C ILE A 371 -4.19 -16.98 -5.40
N GLY A 372 -3.06 -16.30 -5.16
CA GLY A 372 -2.07 -16.01 -6.18
C GLY A 372 -1.53 -17.28 -6.84
N MET A 373 -1.19 -18.30 -6.04
CA MET A 373 -0.71 -19.60 -6.52
C MET A 373 -1.79 -20.34 -7.32
N ALA A 374 -3.05 -20.36 -6.85
CA ALA A 374 -4.16 -20.99 -7.57
C ALA A 374 -4.38 -20.34 -8.93
N LEU A 375 -4.45 -19.00 -8.98
CA LEU A 375 -4.83 -18.26 -10.19
C LEU A 375 -3.65 -17.93 -11.11
N GLY A 376 -2.43 -17.83 -10.57
CA GLY A 376 -1.23 -17.50 -11.34
C GLY A 376 -0.46 -18.72 -11.82
N PHE A 377 -0.26 -19.71 -10.94
CA PHE A 377 0.57 -20.89 -11.21
C PHE A 377 -0.26 -22.11 -11.61
N VAL A 378 -1.21 -22.54 -10.77
CA VAL A 378 -2.01 -23.77 -11.03
C VAL A 378 -2.97 -23.57 -12.19
N ARG A 379 -3.69 -22.44 -12.25
CA ARG A 379 -4.67 -22.09 -13.30
C ARG A 379 -5.69 -23.22 -13.50
N PRO A 380 -6.63 -23.43 -12.59
CA PRO A 380 -7.42 -24.68 -12.46
C PRO A 380 -8.10 -25.17 -13.74
N ILE A 381 -8.60 -24.25 -14.57
CA ILE A 381 -9.31 -24.56 -15.83
C ILE A 381 -8.46 -24.05 -17.01
N SER A 382 -8.22 -22.72 -17.05
CA SER A 382 -7.44 -22.06 -18.07
C SER A 382 -6.92 -20.71 -17.56
N ARG A 383 -5.97 -20.10 -18.25
CA ARG A 383 -5.48 -18.75 -17.95
C ARG A 383 -6.60 -17.71 -18.00
N ALA A 384 -7.51 -17.81 -19.00
CA ALA A 384 -8.60 -16.85 -19.16
C ALA A 384 -9.59 -16.91 -17.99
N VAL A 385 -10.02 -18.13 -17.60
CA VAL A 385 -10.91 -18.33 -16.44
C VAL A 385 -10.25 -17.87 -15.16
N SER A 386 -8.97 -18.16 -14.94
CA SER A 386 -8.21 -17.69 -13.77
C SER A 386 -8.16 -16.16 -13.71
N ASN A 387 -8.00 -15.48 -14.83
CA ASN A 387 -8.02 -14.02 -14.87
C ASN A 387 -9.43 -13.45 -14.61
N ILE A 388 -10.50 -14.09 -15.09
CA ILE A 388 -11.88 -13.68 -14.76
C ILE A 388 -12.15 -13.82 -13.26
N ILE A 389 -11.73 -14.93 -12.65
CA ILE A 389 -11.86 -15.13 -11.20
C ILE A 389 -11.02 -14.06 -10.47
N PHE A 390 -9.81 -13.77 -10.94
CA PHE A 390 -8.97 -12.72 -10.36
C PHE A 390 -9.62 -11.34 -10.42
N LEU A 391 -10.39 -11.01 -11.49
CA LEU A 391 -11.15 -9.76 -11.58
C LEU A 391 -12.14 -9.61 -10.42
N VAL A 392 -12.79 -10.68 -10.01
CA VAL A 392 -13.70 -10.65 -8.85
C VAL A 392 -12.93 -10.33 -7.57
N PHE A 393 -11.81 -11.02 -7.33
CA PHE A 393 -11.00 -10.80 -6.13
C PHE A 393 -10.42 -9.39 -6.06
N ILE A 394 -9.90 -8.86 -7.17
CA ILE A 394 -9.28 -7.55 -7.18
C ILE A 394 -10.32 -6.43 -7.02
N VAL A 395 -11.51 -6.56 -7.60
CA VAL A 395 -12.63 -5.65 -7.38
C VAL A 395 -12.98 -5.58 -5.90
N LEU A 396 -13.14 -6.72 -5.24
CA LEU A 396 -13.44 -6.78 -3.82
C LEU A 396 -12.29 -6.22 -2.97
N ALA A 397 -11.02 -6.50 -3.34
CA ALA A 397 -9.85 -6.03 -2.60
C ALA A 397 -9.65 -4.51 -2.69
N PHE A 398 -10.16 -3.84 -3.73
CA PHE A 398 -10.10 -2.39 -3.86
C PHE A 398 -11.10 -1.65 -2.96
N ILE A 399 -12.16 -2.33 -2.49
CA ILE A 399 -13.14 -1.71 -1.59
C ILE A 399 -12.42 -1.34 -0.28
N PRO A 400 -12.40 -0.05 0.09
CA PRO A 400 -11.67 0.38 1.28
C PRO A 400 -12.39 -0.07 2.55
N GLY A 401 -11.62 -0.52 3.55
CA GLY A 401 -12.18 -1.00 4.82
C GLY A 401 -13.08 0.00 5.54
N ILE A 402 -12.82 1.30 5.36
CA ILE A 402 -13.70 2.36 5.92
C ILE A 402 -15.14 2.23 5.41
N ALA A 403 -15.34 1.92 4.14
CA ALA A 403 -16.68 1.77 3.58
C ALA A 403 -17.43 0.54 4.11
N LEU A 404 -16.71 -0.44 4.63
CA LEU A 404 -17.27 -1.67 5.21
C LEU A 404 -17.37 -1.62 6.74
N SER A 405 -16.84 -0.56 7.35
CA SER A 405 -16.63 -0.50 8.80
C SER A 405 -17.92 -0.56 9.61
N ILE A 406 -19.06 -0.04 9.12
CA ILE A 406 -20.36 -0.19 9.81
C ILE A 406 -20.75 -1.68 9.88
N SER A 407 -20.66 -2.39 8.77
CA SER A 407 -21.01 -3.81 8.72
C SER A 407 -20.05 -4.67 9.56
N TRP A 408 -18.76 -4.35 9.54
CA TRP A 408 -17.78 -5.02 10.40
C TRP A 408 -18.02 -4.72 11.88
N TYR A 409 -18.28 -3.44 12.23
CA TYR A 409 -18.58 -3.02 13.59
C TYR A 409 -19.81 -3.72 14.15
N THR A 410 -20.91 -3.77 13.40
CA THR A 410 -22.13 -4.47 13.83
C THR A 410 -21.89 -5.98 13.99
N SER A 411 -21.20 -6.62 13.07
CA SER A 411 -20.85 -8.05 13.21
C SER A 411 -19.99 -8.34 14.45
N LEU A 412 -19.01 -7.47 14.76
CA LEU A 412 -18.18 -7.61 15.97
C LEU A 412 -18.96 -7.31 17.25
N THR A 413 -19.92 -6.39 17.19
CA THR A 413 -20.86 -6.12 18.30
C THR A 413 -21.71 -7.34 18.60
N ASP A 414 -22.31 -7.95 17.56
CA ASP A 414 -23.14 -9.13 17.68
C ASP A 414 -22.37 -10.34 18.26
N MET A 415 -21.07 -10.40 17.98
CA MET A 415 -20.17 -11.43 18.54
C MET A 415 -19.62 -11.10 19.93
N GLY A 416 -19.90 -9.89 20.47
CA GLY A 416 -19.31 -9.42 21.73
C GLY A 416 -17.79 -9.23 21.68
N ALA A 417 -17.23 -9.02 20.48
CA ALA A 417 -15.79 -9.00 20.25
C ALA A 417 -15.17 -7.59 20.26
N LEU A 418 -15.96 -6.51 20.42
CA LEU A 418 -15.43 -5.15 20.52
C LEU A 418 -14.48 -5.02 21.73
N ASN A 419 -13.59 -4.03 21.69
CA ASN A 419 -12.56 -3.83 22.72
C ASN A 419 -11.67 -5.07 22.92
N SER A 420 -11.24 -5.68 21.83
CA SER A 420 -10.36 -6.85 21.87
C SER A 420 -9.28 -6.81 20.77
N ASN A 421 -8.21 -7.55 20.97
CA ASN A 421 -7.20 -7.76 19.94
C ASN A 421 -7.76 -8.44 18.68
N GLN A 422 -8.81 -9.26 18.82
CA GLN A 422 -9.49 -9.89 17.69
C GLN A 422 -10.21 -8.86 16.82
N ALA A 423 -10.89 -7.89 17.43
CA ALA A 423 -11.53 -6.80 16.71
C ALA A 423 -10.49 -5.94 15.95
N ILE A 424 -9.36 -5.64 16.59
CA ILE A 424 -8.26 -4.91 15.94
C ILE A 424 -7.73 -5.72 14.75
N ALA A 425 -7.43 -7.00 14.94
CA ALA A 425 -6.89 -7.90 13.91
C ALA A 425 -7.79 -8.01 12.68
N PHE A 426 -9.11 -7.97 12.86
CA PHE A 426 -10.10 -8.17 11.80
C PHE A 426 -9.94 -7.18 10.63
N GLY A 427 -9.56 -5.94 10.88
CA GLY A 427 -9.36 -4.93 9.83
C GLY A 427 -8.13 -5.14 8.93
N PHE A 428 -7.28 -6.13 9.23
CA PHE A 428 -6.01 -6.36 8.53
C PHE A 428 -5.95 -7.67 7.73
N VAL A 429 -7.06 -8.36 7.55
CA VAL A 429 -7.07 -9.68 6.90
C VAL A 429 -7.15 -9.65 5.37
N VAL A 430 -7.44 -8.49 4.75
CA VAL A 430 -7.49 -8.30 3.29
C VAL A 430 -6.70 -7.06 2.89
N ASN A 431 -5.90 -7.19 1.83
CA ASN A 431 -5.18 -6.07 1.24
C ASN A 431 -4.95 -6.28 -0.27
N VAL A 432 -5.21 -5.24 -1.06
CA VAL A 432 -5.09 -5.27 -2.53
C VAL A 432 -3.65 -5.44 -3.01
N PHE A 433 -2.68 -4.84 -2.30
CA PHE A 433 -1.27 -4.89 -2.70
C PHE A 433 -0.73 -6.32 -2.66
N SER A 434 -0.99 -7.08 -1.57
CA SER A 434 -0.57 -8.48 -1.47
C SER A 434 -1.19 -9.35 -2.58
N LEU A 435 -2.47 -9.16 -2.86
CA LEU A 435 -3.18 -9.89 -3.91
C LEU A 435 -2.54 -9.66 -5.30
N ILE A 436 -2.28 -8.40 -5.66
CA ILE A 436 -1.64 -8.05 -6.94
C ILE A 436 -0.24 -8.65 -7.00
N VAL A 437 0.59 -8.45 -5.98
CA VAL A 437 1.99 -8.89 -6.00
C VAL A 437 2.09 -10.40 -6.12
N PHE A 438 1.31 -11.18 -5.35
CA PHE A 438 1.34 -12.64 -5.45
C PHE A 438 0.80 -13.14 -6.79
N LYS A 439 -0.27 -12.53 -7.33
CA LYS A 439 -0.76 -12.90 -8.67
C LYS A 439 0.32 -12.69 -9.74
N LEU A 440 0.94 -11.50 -9.78
CA LEU A 440 2.00 -11.20 -10.74
C LEU A 440 3.23 -12.10 -10.56
N PHE A 441 3.60 -12.41 -9.32
CA PHE A 441 4.70 -13.30 -9.02
C PHE A 441 4.44 -14.73 -9.52
N PHE A 442 3.26 -15.28 -9.25
CA PHE A 442 2.93 -16.63 -9.67
C PHE A 442 2.68 -16.75 -11.17
N ASP A 443 2.22 -15.70 -11.85
CA ASP A 443 2.21 -15.65 -13.31
C ASP A 443 3.63 -15.73 -13.89
N GLY A 444 4.60 -15.03 -13.27
CA GLY A 444 6.01 -15.12 -13.67
C GLY A 444 6.67 -16.45 -13.28
N ALA A 445 6.31 -17.01 -12.14
CA ALA A 445 6.81 -18.30 -11.68
C ALA A 445 6.37 -19.46 -12.59
N TYR A 446 5.12 -19.43 -13.08
CA TYR A 446 4.62 -20.40 -14.04
C TYR A 446 5.50 -20.44 -15.30
N GLU A 447 5.83 -19.30 -15.86
CA GLU A 447 6.66 -19.24 -17.09
C GLU A 447 8.09 -19.73 -16.82
N ARG A 448 8.71 -19.32 -15.69
CA ARG A 448 10.05 -19.82 -15.32
C ARG A 448 10.06 -21.32 -15.10
N ASN A 449 9.05 -21.86 -14.42
CA ASN A 449 8.92 -23.29 -14.17
C ASN A 449 8.81 -24.07 -15.48
N ARG A 450 8.01 -23.58 -16.42
CA ARG A 450 7.87 -24.19 -17.75
C ARG A 450 9.21 -24.24 -18.50
N VAL A 451 9.96 -23.13 -18.50
CA VAL A 451 11.27 -23.07 -19.15
C VAL A 451 12.26 -24.03 -18.48
N ALA A 452 12.27 -24.13 -17.16
CA ALA A 452 13.15 -25.04 -16.42
C ALA A 452 12.85 -26.52 -16.75
N ILE A 453 11.58 -26.90 -16.83
CA ILE A 453 11.15 -28.26 -17.21
C ILE A 453 11.56 -28.55 -18.68
N ASN A 454 11.33 -27.61 -19.60
CA ASN A 454 11.71 -27.74 -21.00
C ASN A 454 13.24 -27.86 -21.18
N ALA A 455 14.00 -27.26 -20.24
CA ALA A 455 15.47 -27.41 -20.19
C ALA A 455 15.93 -28.72 -19.53
N GLY A 456 15.03 -29.66 -19.24
CA GLY A 456 15.35 -31.01 -18.71
C GLY A 456 15.42 -31.07 -17.18
N GLN A 457 15.02 -30.05 -16.43
CA GLN A 457 14.95 -30.15 -14.96
C GLN A 457 13.77 -31.04 -14.54
N ALA A 458 13.96 -31.82 -13.47
CA ALA A 458 12.85 -32.54 -12.86
C ALA A 458 11.75 -31.60 -12.38
N PRO A 459 10.47 -31.93 -12.54
CA PRO A 459 9.37 -31.04 -12.18
C PRO A 459 9.40 -30.53 -10.74
N THR A 460 9.81 -31.38 -9.79
CA THR A 460 9.97 -31.01 -8.37
C THR A 460 11.07 -29.98 -8.15
N ASP A 461 12.23 -30.18 -8.76
CA ASP A 461 13.37 -29.28 -8.66
C ASP A 461 13.08 -27.94 -9.35
N ALA A 462 12.43 -28.00 -10.51
CA ALA A 462 11.96 -26.82 -11.21
C ALA A 462 10.99 -26.01 -10.33
N PHE A 463 10.00 -26.65 -9.70
CA PHE A 463 9.06 -25.99 -8.78
C PHE A 463 9.77 -25.38 -7.57
N LEU A 464 10.64 -26.12 -6.90
CA LEU A 464 11.39 -25.64 -5.74
C LEU A 464 12.24 -24.41 -6.10
N ASN A 465 13.01 -24.47 -7.17
CA ASN A 465 14.00 -23.45 -7.51
C ASN A 465 13.38 -22.22 -8.20
N THR A 466 12.32 -22.38 -8.98
CA THR A 466 11.72 -21.26 -9.73
C THR A 466 10.51 -20.65 -9.05
N THR A 467 9.87 -21.37 -8.13
CA THR A 467 8.59 -20.95 -7.54
C THR A 467 8.69 -20.83 -6.03
N LEU A 468 8.94 -21.94 -5.31
CA LEU A 468 8.82 -21.95 -3.85
C LEU A 468 9.91 -21.11 -3.17
N LEU A 469 11.19 -21.36 -3.43
CA LEU A 469 12.28 -20.61 -2.80
C LEU A 469 12.25 -19.12 -3.14
N PRO A 470 12.06 -18.68 -4.41
CA PRO A 470 11.91 -17.28 -4.71
C PRO A 470 10.67 -16.61 -4.06
N SER A 471 9.57 -17.36 -3.85
CA SER A 471 8.38 -16.82 -3.22
C SER A 471 8.62 -16.36 -1.78
N LEU A 472 9.52 -16.97 -1.04
CA LEU A 472 9.87 -16.58 0.33
C LEU A 472 10.35 -15.12 0.40
N GLY A 473 11.17 -14.70 -0.59
CA GLY A 473 11.61 -13.31 -0.69
C GLY A 473 10.44 -12.34 -0.91
N VAL A 474 9.47 -12.73 -1.74
CA VAL A 474 8.27 -11.91 -2.00
C VAL A 474 7.36 -11.88 -0.78
N VAL A 475 7.18 -13.00 -0.08
CA VAL A 475 6.43 -13.09 1.19
C VAL A 475 7.02 -12.14 2.23
N LEU A 476 8.35 -12.17 2.41
CA LEU A 476 9.03 -11.29 3.36
C LEU A 476 8.88 -9.80 2.97
N LEU A 477 9.01 -9.48 1.67
CA LEU A 477 8.86 -8.10 1.18
C LEU A 477 7.44 -7.57 1.41
N VAL A 478 6.43 -8.34 1.01
CA VAL A 478 5.02 -7.98 1.20
C VAL A 478 4.67 -7.91 2.68
N GLY A 479 5.10 -8.91 3.46
CA GLY A 479 4.84 -8.96 4.90
C GLY A 479 5.44 -7.79 5.65
N ALA A 480 6.70 -7.44 5.40
CA ALA A 480 7.34 -6.30 6.03
C ALA A 480 6.65 -4.97 5.66
N GLY A 481 6.32 -4.78 4.37
CA GLY A 481 5.61 -3.59 3.91
C GLY A 481 4.23 -3.43 4.56
N LEU A 482 3.46 -4.50 4.63
CA LEU A 482 2.14 -4.51 5.27
C LEU A 482 2.21 -4.34 6.79
N SER A 483 3.21 -4.95 7.44
CA SER A 483 3.46 -4.78 8.87
C SER A 483 3.79 -3.32 9.20
N PHE A 484 4.60 -2.66 8.38
CA PHE A 484 4.88 -1.23 8.52
C PHE A 484 3.62 -0.38 8.31
N ALA A 485 2.86 -0.64 7.24
CA ALA A 485 1.65 0.10 6.92
C ALA A 485 0.55 -0.08 8.00
N SER A 486 0.43 -1.28 8.57
CA SER A 486 -0.54 -1.56 9.63
C SER A 486 -0.25 -0.79 10.91
N ALA A 487 1.04 -0.60 11.26
CA ALA A 487 1.44 0.21 12.40
C ALA A 487 1.02 1.69 12.28
N GLN A 488 0.71 2.17 11.06
CA GLN A 488 0.21 3.52 10.78
C GLN A 488 -1.33 3.61 10.72
N ASN A 489 -2.03 2.49 10.92
CA ASN A 489 -3.49 2.51 10.84
C ASN A 489 -4.09 3.10 12.11
N LEU A 490 -4.76 4.24 11.94
CA LEU A 490 -5.50 4.90 13.01
C LEU A 490 -6.97 4.51 13.00
N LEU A 491 -7.58 4.49 11.81
CA LEU A 491 -9.03 4.49 11.67
C LEU A 491 -9.69 3.26 12.28
N TRP A 492 -9.25 2.06 11.91
CA TRP A 492 -9.92 0.84 12.33
C TRP A 492 -9.77 0.58 13.84
N PRO A 493 -8.58 0.68 14.43
CA PRO A 493 -8.46 0.61 15.89
C PRO A 493 -9.27 1.69 16.62
N LEU A 494 -9.37 2.91 16.08
CA LEU A 494 -10.18 3.99 16.66
C LEU A 494 -11.68 3.66 16.72
N ILE A 495 -12.19 2.89 15.74
CA ILE A 495 -13.60 2.48 15.68
C ILE A 495 -13.91 1.36 16.69
N VAL A 496 -12.99 0.40 16.86
CA VAL A 496 -13.28 -0.85 17.58
C VAL A 496 -12.79 -0.88 19.02
N THR A 497 -12.00 0.13 19.44
CA THR A 497 -11.44 0.20 20.79
C THR A 497 -11.75 1.53 21.48
N ASN A 498 -12.31 1.48 22.68
CA ASN A 498 -12.46 2.60 23.59
C ASN A 498 -11.75 2.37 24.94
N ASP A 499 -11.19 1.18 25.16
CA ASP A 499 -10.37 0.86 26.32
C ASP A 499 -8.94 1.38 26.12
N ARG A 500 -8.48 2.25 27.02
CA ARG A 500 -7.12 2.81 27.02
C ARG A 500 -6.02 1.74 27.15
N ALA A 501 -6.34 0.59 27.73
CA ALA A 501 -5.42 -0.51 27.83
C ALA A 501 -5.01 -1.10 26.47
N LEU A 502 -5.88 -0.96 25.46
CA LEU A 502 -5.67 -1.45 24.09
C LEU A 502 -5.13 -0.37 23.13
N TYR A 503 -4.94 0.86 23.59
CA TYR A 503 -4.44 1.92 22.71
C TYR A 503 -3.02 1.61 22.26
N GLY A 504 -2.83 1.64 20.94
CA GLY A 504 -1.52 1.72 20.30
C GLY A 504 -1.08 3.17 20.06
N PHE A 505 0.12 3.37 19.54
CA PHE A 505 0.65 4.71 19.24
C PHE A 505 -0.29 5.61 18.42
N PRO A 506 -0.90 5.14 17.30
CA PRO A 506 -1.79 6.00 16.52
C PRO A 506 -2.98 6.54 17.29
N ILE A 507 -3.66 5.69 18.08
CA ILE A 507 -4.81 6.12 18.88
C ILE A 507 -4.36 7.04 20.01
N GLN A 508 -3.23 6.71 20.67
CA GLN A 508 -2.71 7.52 21.77
C GLN A 508 -2.34 8.93 21.30
N LEU A 509 -1.69 9.06 20.14
CA LEU A 509 -1.39 10.35 19.52
C LEU A 509 -2.67 11.14 19.19
N ALA A 510 -3.70 10.47 18.68
CA ALA A 510 -4.99 11.10 18.41
C ALA A 510 -5.70 11.56 19.68
N ALA A 511 -5.68 10.74 20.73
CA ALA A 511 -6.30 11.04 22.02
C ALA A 511 -5.63 12.23 22.73
N GLN A 512 -4.30 12.28 22.74
CA GLN A 512 -3.54 13.38 23.34
C GLN A 512 -3.77 14.70 22.61
N ARG A 513 -3.89 14.66 21.28
CA ARG A 513 -4.17 15.85 20.49
C ARG A 513 -5.60 16.40 20.71
N GLY A 514 -6.56 15.52 20.92
CA GLY A 514 -7.96 15.89 21.18
C GLY A 514 -8.21 16.46 22.57
N SER A 515 -7.26 16.39 23.50
CA SER A 515 -7.38 16.95 24.83
C SER A 515 -7.28 18.48 24.82
N PHE A 516 -8.07 19.15 25.65
CA PHE A 516 -7.98 20.60 25.86
C PHE A 516 -6.57 20.94 26.39
N GLY A 517 -5.83 21.81 25.66
CA GLY A 517 -4.48 22.20 26.02
C GLY A 517 -3.44 21.16 25.63
N ALA A 518 -3.41 20.76 24.36
CA ALA A 518 -2.42 19.80 23.85
C ALA A 518 -0.99 20.19 24.27
N ASP A 519 -0.34 19.28 25.01
CA ASP A 519 1.05 19.41 25.42
C ASP A 519 1.96 19.01 24.24
N TYR A 520 2.34 19.98 23.43
CA TYR A 520 3.11 19.72 22.22
C TYR A 520 4.49 19.09 22.46
N PRO A 521 5.27 19.45 23.53
CA PRO A 521 6.50 18.73 23.86
C PRO A 521 6.29 17.24 24.12
N LEU A 522 5.27 16.90 24.88
CA LEU A 522 4.93 15.50 25.16
C LEU A 522 4.42 14.79 23.90
N LEU A 523 3.58 15.45 23.12
CA LEU A 523 3.02 14.92 21.88
C LEU A 523 4.11 14.68 20.82
N THR A 524 5.05 15.62 20.65
CA THR A 524 6.20 15.45 19.75
C THR A 524 7.15 14.37 20.25
N GLY A 525 7.36 14.28 21.58
CA GLY A 525 8.14 13.21 22.19
C GLY A 525 7.58 11.83 21.87
N LEU A 526 6.25 11.68 21.96
CA LEU A 526 5.58 10.44 21.60
C LEU A 526 5.70 10.12 20.10
N ALA A 527 5.55 11.13 19.22
CA ALA A 527 5.68 10.96 17.78
C ALA A 527 7.13 10.61 17.35
N VAL A 528 8.13 11.29 17.93
CA VAL A 528 9.56 11.00 17.69
C VAL A 528 9.92 9.60 18.19
N THR A 529 9.44 9.21 19.37
CA THR A 529 9.66 7.87 19.92
C THR A 529 9.05 6.81 19.02
N PHE A 530 7.80 7.00 18.56
CA PHE A 530 7.15 6.08 17.64
C PHE A 530 7.92 5.93 16.32
N THR A 531 8.33 7.04 15.70
CA THR A 531 9.14 7.02 14.48
C THR A 531 10.49 6.33 14.72
N GLY A 532 11.14 6.60 15.85
CA GLY A 532 12.41 5.97 16.23
C GLY A 532 12.30 4.45 16.41
N LEU A 533 11.23 3.98 17.06
CA LEU A 533 10.95 2.54 17.21
C LEU A 533 10.68 1.87 15.87
N LEU A 534 9.90 2.51 14.99
CA LEU A 534 9.68 2.01 13.63
C LEU A 534 10.97 2.01 12.81
N ALA A 535 11.82 3.04 12.96
CA ALA A 535 13.12 3.08 12.31
C ALA A 535 14.02 1.93 12.75
N LEU A 536 14.08 1.67 14.05
CA LEU A 536 14.88 0.58 14.63
C LEU A 536 14.46 -0.79 14.08
N ILE A 537 13.16 -1.02 13.91
CA ILE A 537 12.62 -2.29 13.42
C ILE A 537 12.74 -2.39 11.90
N PHE A 538 12.22 -1.40 11.17
CA PHE A 538 11.98 -1.52 9.72
C PHE A 538 13.14 -1.06 8.85
N LEU A 539 14.00 -0.15 9.32
CA LEU A 539 15.10 0.35 8.49
C LEU A 539 16.08 -0.77 8.12
N PRO A 540 16.56 -1.62 9.06
CA PRO A 540 17.41 -2.75 8.70
C PRO A 540 16.68 -3.79 7.83
N ILE A 541 15.40 -4.07 8.12
CA ILE A 541 14.58 -5.00 7.34
C ILE A 541 14.43 -4.51 5.90
N PHE A 542 14.04 -3.24 5.71
CA PHE A 542 13.86 -2.66 4.38
C PHE A 542 15.20 -2.58 3.62
N ALA A 543 16.29 -2.17 4.27
CA ALA A 543 17.61 -2.14 3.66
C ALA A 543 18.02 -3.54 3.16
N LEU A 544 17.82 -4.58 3.98
CA LEU A 544 18.12 -5.96 3.63
C LEU A 544 17.24 -6.46 2.47
N LEU A 545 15.93 -6.25 2.54
CA LEU A 545 14.98 -6.66 1.51
C LEU A 545 15.20 -5.91 0.19
N GLN A 546 15.59 -4.65 0.24
CA GLN A 546 15.97 -3.88 -0.94
C GLN A 546 17.14 -4.53 -1.69
N VAL A 547 18.15 -5.02 -0.97
CA VAL A 547 19.33 -5.64 -1.58
C VAL A 547 19.06 -7.08 -2.01
N LEU A 548 18.43 -7.89 -1.16
CA LEU A 548 18.25 -9.32 -1.42
C LEU A 548 17.10 -9.64 -2.36
N VAL A 549 16.03 -8.87 -2.31
CA VAL A 549 14.78 -9.16 -3.03
C VAL A 549 14.52 -8.14 -4.13
N VAL A 550 14.35 -6.85 -3.79
CA VAL A 550 13.94 -5.82 -4.75
C VAL A 550 14.98 -5.65 -5.85
N ASP A 551 16.28 -5.83 -5.55
CA ASP A 551 17.34 -5.77 -6.57
C ASP A 551 17.31 -6.90 -7.61
N ARG A 552 16.60 -7.96 -7.34
CA ARG A 552 16.46 -9.11 -8.24
C ARG A 552 15.10 -9.19 -8.92
N LEU A 553 14.15 -8.33 -8.53
CA LEU A 553 12.82 -8.32 -9.12
C LEU A 553 12.82 -7.60 -10.46
N ALA A 554 12.14 -8.15 -11.44
CA ALA A 554 11.83 -7.56 -12.73
C ALA A 554 10.34 -7.65 -13.01
N ILE A 555 9.76 -6.58 -13.56
CA ILE A 555 8.39 -6.59 -14.05
C ILE A 555 8.40 -6.67 -15.57
N LEU A 556 7.73 -7.68 -16.08
CA LEU A 556 7.64 -8.02 -17.49
C LEU A 556 6.21 -7.85 -17.98
N ALA A 557 6.03 -7.62 -19.28
CA ALA A 557 4.72 -7.50 -19.94
C ALA A 557 4.72 -8.23 -21.28
N GLY A 558 3.54 -8.60 -21.76
CA GLY A 558 3.36 -9.26 -23.05
C GLY A 558 3.52 -10.78 -22.98
N PRO A 559 3.46 -11.47 -24.13
CA PRO A 559 3.68 -12.91 -24.19
C PRO A 559 5.13 -13.22 -23.80
N PRO A 560 5.39 -14.35 -23.12
CA PRO A 560 6.75 -14.79 -22.81
C PRO A 560 7.50 -15.11 -24.12
N THR A 561 8.75 -14.70 -24.20
CA THR A 561 9.67 -15.06 -25.29
C THR A 561 10.68 -16.09 -24.79
N ASP A 562 11.10 -17.01 -25.64
CA ASP A 562 12.04 -18.07 -25.23
C ASP A 562 13.41 -17.50 -24.81
N ASP A 563 13.76 -16.29 -25.28
CA ASP A 563 14.99 -15.58 -24.92
C ASP A 563 14.95 -14.91 -23.52
N GLU A 564 13.78 -14.76 -22.89
CA GLU A 564 13.66 -14.08 -21.59
C GLU A 564 14.48 -14.73 -20.47
N TRP A 565 14.76 -16.01 -20.61
CA TRP A 565 15.43 -16.85 -19.58
C TRP A 565 16.74 -17.45 -20.07
N ALA A 566 17.15 -17.21 -21.33
CA ALA A 566 18.47 -17.60 -21.81
C ALA A 566 19.52 -16.90 -20.94
N LYS A 567 20.53 -17.64 -20.46
CA LYS A 567 21.68 -17.04 -19.79
C LYS A 567 22.18 -15.89 -20.66
N PRO A 568 22.50 -14.70 -20.13
CA PRO A 568 23.03 -13.62 -20.94
C PRO A 568 24.20 -14.18 -21.73
N LYS A 569 24.11 -14.14 -23.06
CA LYS A 569 25.22 -14.51 -23.93
C LYS A 569 26.39 -13.68 -23.43
N ARG A 570 27.43 -14.32 -22.92
CA ARG A 570 28.69 -13.61 -22.61
C ARG A 570 29.02 -12.81 -23.85
N PRO A 571 29.30 -11.50 -23.77
CA PRO A 571 29.80 -10.77 -24.91
C PRO A 571 31.01 -11.62 -25.41
N LEU A 572 30.98 -12.01 -26.68
CA LEU A 572 32.16 -12.59 -27.32
C LEU A 572 33.27 -11.58 -27.05
N VAL A 573 34.21 -11.93 -26.19
CA VAL A 573 35.43 -11.18 -26.05
C VAL A 573 35.97 -11.14 -27.47
N GLU A 574 35.96 -9.97 -28.09
CA GLU A 574 36.64 -9.74 -29.36
C GLU A 574 38.04 -10.30 -29.19
N GLN A 575 38.29 -11.45 -29.82
CA GLN A 575 39.64 -11.93 -29.96
C GLN A 575 40.40 -10.84 -30.72
N LYS A 576 41.20 -10.06 -29.98
CA LYS A 576 42.18 -9.18 -30.61
C LYS A 576 42.90 -10.00 -31.68
N PRO A 577 42.98 -9.54 -32.91
CA PRO A 577 43.76 -10.22 -33.92
C PRO A 577 45.19 -10.32 -33.39
N THR A 578 45.66 -11.55 -33.21
CA THR A 578 47.07 -11.84 -32.98
C THR A 578 47.84 -11.35 -34.21
N ILE A 579 48.46 -10.19 -34.10
CA ILE A 579 49.45 -9.74 -35.06
C ILE A 579 50.64 -10.68 -34.88
N GLY A 580 50.77 -11.62 -35.79
CA GLY A 580 51.99 -12.43 -35.90
C GLY A 580 53.14 -11.53 -36.35
N TYR A 581 54.25 -11.67 -35.63
CA TYR A 581 55.56 -11.33 -36.10
C TYR A 581 56.26 -12.60 -36.59
#